data_5bf8c03bb213da36c50b99dfe38cce15
#
_entry.id   5bf8c03bb213da36c50b99dfe38cce15
#
_cell.length_a   1.000
_cell.length_b   1.000
_cell.length_c   1.000
_cell.angle_alpha   90.00
_cell.angle_beta   90.00
_cell.angle_gamma   90.00
#
_symmetry.space_group_name_H-M   'P 1'
#
loop_
_entity.id
_entity.type
_entity.pdbx_description
1 polymer ?
#
loop_
_entity_poly.entity_id
_entity_poly.type
_entity_poly.pdbx_seq_one_letter_code
_entity_poly.pdbx_strand_id
1 'polypeptide(L)'
;VKICVLGKPLSVNHAYVTTKQGRRFLSKEGVRYKQQIRADVLLAAGFSAESMREAARIADPQSRLRVSYTFHLPDLLNSGWPKKAKSRYKRLDLSNLLKILEDGLFEALGVDDSNVFEILLKKEESEAAWTDIEVTVLENDGRAEEAERNGAPRTVP
;
A
#
# COMPACT_ATOMS: atom_id res chain seq x y z
N VAL A 1 -4.24 -8.70 7.61
CA VAL A 1 -4.30 -9.40 6.30
C VAL A 1 -2.97 -9.29 5.60
N LYS A 2 -2.50 -10.41 5.02
CA LYS A 2 -1.29 -10.46 4.19
C LYS A 2 -1.68 -10.76 2.74
N ILE A 3 -1.14 -9.98 1.82
CA ILE A 3 -1.46 -10.03 0.40
C ILE A 3 -0.14 -10.04 -0.38
N CYS A 4 -0.03 -10.89 -1.39
CA CYS A 4 1.10 -10.90 -2.31
C CYS A 4 0.61 -10.51 -3.71
N VAL A 5 1.10 -9.38 -4.23
CA VAL A 5 0.83 -8.91 -5.59
C VAL A 5 1.98 -9.30 -6.49
N LEU A 6 1.74 -10.21 -7.43
CA LEU A 6 2.77 -10.72 -8.33
C LEU A 6 3.14 -9.71 -9.43
N GLY A 7 4.39 -9.77 -9.86
CA GLY A 7 4.91 -8.97 -10.94
C GLY A 7 5.50 -7.64 -10.50
N LYS A 8 6.05 -6.92 -11.47
CA LYS A 8 6.71 -5.63 -11.23
C LYS A 8 5.69 -4.56 -10.85
N PRO A 9 5.88 -3.85 -9.73
CA PRO A 9 4.97 -2.77 -9.35
C PRO A 9 4.99 -1.66 -10.42
N LEU A 10 3.80 -1.15 -10.73
CA LEU A 10 3.62 -0.10 -11.73
C LEU A 10 3.85 1.28 -11.10
N SER A 11 4.74 2.07 -11.68
CA SER A 11 4.95 3.43 -11.19
C SER A 11 3.82 4.38 -11.60
N VAL A 12 3.60 5.43 -10.82
CA VAL A 12 2.64 6.51 -11.10
C VAL A 12 2.80 7.07 -12.52
N ASN A 13 4.04 7.18 -12.99
CA ASN A 13 4.33 7.74 -14.33
C ASN A 13 3.84 6.84 -15.48
N HIS A 14 3.74 5.52 -15.26
CA HIS A 14 3.21 4.56 -16.24
C HIS A 14 1.74 4.26 -16.00
N ALA A 15 1.28 4.35 -14.74
CA ALA A 15 -0.11 4.09 -14.38
C ALA A 15 -1.07 5.15 -14.91
N TYR A 16 -0.62 6.38 -15.09
CA TYR A 16 -1.47 7.50 -15.50
C TYR A 16 -1.00 8.15 -16.79
N VAL A 17 -1.97 8.61 -17.60
CA VAL A 17 -1.76 9.43 -18.81
C VAL A 17 -2.37 10.80 -18.58
N THR A 18 -1.68 11.84 -19.03
CA THR A 18 -2.18 13.21 -18.96
C THR A 18 -2.53 13.68 -20.37
N THR A 19 -3.75 14.19 -20.59
CA THR A 19 -4.16 14.81 -21.87
C THR A 19 -3.47 16.13 -22.09
N LYS A 20 -3.53 16.64 -23.32
CA LYS A 20 -3.07 17.99 -23.67
C LYS A 20 -3.79 19.10 -22.87
N GLN A 21 -4.99 18.80 -22.35
CA GLN A 21 -5.80 19.71 -21.53
C GLN A 21 -5.51 19.59 -20.02
N GLY A 22 -4.49 18.80 -19.62
CA GLY A 22 -4.10 18.61 -18.24
C GLY A 22 -4.94 17.60 -17.46
N ARG A 23 -5.94 16.94 -18.06
CA ARG A 23 -6.72 15.89 -17.39
C ARG A 23 -5.90 14.62 -17.27
N ARG A 24 -5.91 14.02 -16.08
CA ARG A 24 -5.18 12.79 -15.74
C ARG A 24 -6.15 11.63 -15.61
N PHE A 25 -5.85 10.50 -16.23
CA PHE A 25 -6.63 9.26 -16.12
C PHE A 25 -5.71 8.02 -16.16
N LEU A 26 -6.23 6.89 -15.68
CA LEU A 26 -5.48 5.63 -15.71
C LEU A 26 -5.18 5.19 -17.14
N SER A 27 -3.95 4.77 -17.38
CA SER A 27 -3.55 4.08 -18.61
C SER A 27 -4.21 2.69 -18.65
N LYS A 28 -4.21 2.04 -19.83
CA LYS A 28 -4.67 0.65 -19.96
C LYS A 28 -3.89 -0.30 -19.01
N GLU A 29 -2.62 -0.06 -18.85
CA GLU A 29 -1.76 -0.81 -17.95
C GLU A 29 -2.11 -0.55 -16.48
N GLY A 30 -2.37 0.71 -16.11
CA GLY A 30 -2.84 1.09 -14.78
C GLY A 30 -4.17 0.44 -14.41
N VAL A 31 -5.12 0.39 -15.35
CA VAL A 31 -6.41 -0.31 -15.15
C VAL A 31 -6.19 -1.80 -14.90
N ARG A 32 -5.37 -2.47 -15.72
CA ARG A 32 -5.07 -3.91 -15.55
C ARG A 32 -4.39 -4.19 -14.22
N TYR A 33 -3.40 -3.39 -13.85
CA TYR A 33 -2.70 -3.55 -12.60
C TYR A 33 -3.61 -3.37 -11.40
N LYS A 34 -4.50 -2.38 -11.42
CA LYS A 34 -5.51 -2.17 -10.37
C LYS A 34 -6.49 -3.35 -10.26
N GLN A 35 -6.91 -3.92 -11.39
CA GLN A 35 -7.74 -5.13 -11.42
C GLN A 35 -7.02 -6.34 -10.83
N GLN A 36 -5.73 -6.51 -11.10
CA GLN A 36 -4.90 -7.56 -10.51
C GLN A 36 -4.83 -7.39 -8.99
N ILE A 37 -4.47 -6.21 -8.49
CA ILE A 37 -4.43 -5.94 -7.04
C ILE A 37 -5.75 -6.32 -6.39
N ARG A 38 -6.88 -5.90 -6.98
CA ARG A 38 -8.20 -6.23 -6.48
C ARG A 38 -8.44 -7.74 -6.40
N ALA A 39 -8.06 -8.49 -7.43
CA ALA A 39 -8.18 -9.94 -7.44
C ALA A 39 -7.33 -10.58 -6.34
N ASP A 40 -6.07 -10.16 -6.20
CA ASP A 40 -5.14 -10.70 -5.20
C ASP A 40 -5.62 -10.40 -3.76
N VAL A 41 -6.18 -9.20 -3.52
CA VAL A 41 -6.80 -8.82 -2.24
C VAL A 41 -8.00 -9.68 -1.91
N LEU A 42 -8.92 -9.87 -2.87
CA LEU A 42 -10.12 -10.70 -2.68
C LEU A 42 -9.74 -12.17 -2.44
N LEU A 43 -8.74 -12.67 -3.11
CA LEU A 43 -8.19 -14.01 -2.87
C LEU A 43 -7.64 -14.12 -1.43
N ALA A 44 -6.84 -13.18 -0.98
CA ALA A 44 -6.25 -13.19 0.37
C ALA A 44 -7.32 -13.06 1.47
N ALA A 45 -8.37 -12.25 1.25
CA ALA A 45 -9.46 -12.02 2.21
C ALA A 45 -10.48 -13.15 2.26
N GLY A 46 -10.61 -13.98 1.20
CA GLY A 46 -11.75 -14.88 1.00
C GLY A 46 -11.57 -16.34 1.42
N PHE A 47 -10.36 -16.81 1.78
CA PHE A 47 -10.11 -18.25 1.92
C PHE A 47 -10.39 -18.85 3.30
N SER A 48 -10.58 -18.07 4.37
CA SER A 48 -10.86 -18.59 5.69
C SER A 48 -11.80 -17.68 6.48
N ALA A 49 -12.50 -18.26 7.45
CA ALA A 49 -13.32 -17.49 8.38
C ALA A 49 -12.49 -16.48 9.19
N GLU A 50 -11.22 -16.77 9.43
CA GLU A 50 -10.29 -15.88 10.12
C GLU A 50 -9.93 -14.68 9.22
N SER A 51 -9.55 -14.92 7.96
CA SER A 51 -9.28 -13.85 6.99
C SER A 51 -10.47 -12.94 6.76
N MET A 52 -11.68 -13.50 6.72
CA MET A 52 -12.92 -12.71 6.59
C MET A 52 -13.18 -11.83 7.83
N ARG A 53 -12.93 -12.34 9.04
CA ARG A 53 -13.07 -11.54 10.28
C ARG A 53 -12.03 -10.43 10.32
N GLU A 54 -10.79 -10.72 9.94
CA GLU A 54 -9.74 -9.73 9.89
C GLU A 54 -10.03 -8.64 8.84
N ALA A 55 -10.50 -9.01 7.65
CA ALA A 55 -10.94 -8.07 6.63
C ALA A 55 -12.09 -7.18 7.10
N ALA A 56 -13.07 -7.73 7.83
CA ALA A 56 -14.16 -6.97 8.41
C ALA A 56 -13.67 -5.96 9.48
N ARG A 57 -12.68 -6.35 10.31
CA ARG A 57 -12.05 -5.42 11.27
C ARG A 57 -11.30 -4.29 10.57
N ILE A 58 -10.61 -4.59 9.47
CA ILE A 58 -9.90 -3.60 8.65
C ILE A 58 -10.89 -2.63 8.01
N ALA A 59 -12.03 -3.11 7.51
CA ALA A 59 -13.06 -2.31 6.87
C ALA A 59 -13.92 -1.48 7.85
N ASP A 60 -13.76 -1.67 9.17
CA ASP A 60 -14.46 -0.87 10.17
C ASP A 60 -13.99 0.59 10.10
N PRO A 61 -14.90 1.58 9.92
CA PRO A 61 -14.56 3.00 9.85
C PRO A 61 -13.86 3.56 11.10
N GLN A 62 -13.94 2.87 12.22
CA GLN A 62 -13.27 3.24 13.49
C GLN A 62 -11.86 2.65 13.60
N SER A 63 -11.49 1.77 12.68
CA SER A 63 -10.17 1.13 12.72
C SER A 63 -9.08 2.11 12.34
N ARG A 64 -7.98 2.06 13.10
CA ARG A 64 -6.71 2.72 12.77
C ARG A 64 -5.79 1.68 12.14
N LEU A 65 -5.26 1.97 10.97
CA LEU A 65 -4.52 0.98 10.19
C LEU A 65 -3.03 1.32 10.09
N ARG A 66 -2.22 0.27 10.16
CA ARG A 66 -0.84 0.26 9.68
C ARG A 66 -0.80 -0.55 8.39
N VAL A 67 -0.16 -0.02 7.36
CA VAL A 67 0.07 -0.74 6.12
C VAL A 67 1.57 -0.80 5.82
N SER A 68 2.07 -2.01 5.63
CA SER A 68 3.47 -2.26 5.28
C SER A 68 3.55 -2.80 3.85
N TYR A 69 4.43 -2.21 3.05
CA TYR A 69 4.70 -2.64 1.68
C TYR A 69 6.17 -3.02 1.55
N THR A 70 6.43 -4.27 1.15
CA THR A 70 7.78 -4.72 0.79
C THR A 70 7.83 -5.01 -0.70
N PHE A 71 8.55 -4.17 -1.44
CA PHE A 71 8.76 -4.33 -2.87
C PHE A 71 9.98 -5.23 -3.11
N HIS A 72 9.74 -6.44 -3.58
CA HIS A 72 10.78 -7.36 -4.04
C HIS A 72 11.07 -7.09 -5.50
N LEU A 73 12.29 -6.70 -5.81
CA LEU A 73 12.65 -6.19 -7.13
C LEU A 73 13.95 -6.79 -7.62
N PRO A 74 13.98 -7.32 -8.84
CA PRO A 74 15.22 -7.73 -9.48
C PRO A 74 16.03 -6.49 -9.90
N ASP A 75 17.34 -6.65 -9.95
CA ASP A 75 18.24 -5.65 -10.47
C ASP A 75 18.23 -4.29 -9.75
N LEU A 76 18.09 -4.24 -8.43
CA LEU A 76 18.26 -3.01 -7.67
C LEU A 76 19.70 -2.50 -7.72
N LEU A 77 20.67 -3.40 -7.93
CA LEU A 77 22.07 -3.04 -8.08
C LEU A 77 22.38 -2.49 -9.47
N ASN A 78 23.22 -1.47 -9.53
CA ASN A 78 23.80 -1.00 -10.78
C ASN A 78 24.93 -1.91 -11.22
N SER A 79 24.75 -2.67 -12.27
CA SER A 79 25.78 -3.55 -12.84
C SER A 79 27.05 -2.81 -13.28
N GLY A 80 26.97 -1.49 -13.52
CA GLY A 80 28.10 -0.64 -13.85
C GLY A 80 28.87 -0.06 -12.65
N TRP A 81 28.43 -0.31 -11.42
CA TRP A 81 29.13 0.19 -10.23
C TRP A 81 30.44 -0.58 -9.95
N PRO A 82 31.54 0.09 -9.52
CA PRO A 82 31.70 1.55 -9.42
C PRO A 82 32.19 2.23 -10.70
N LYS A 83 32.49 1.47 -11.77
CA LYS A 83 33.22 1.97 -12.95
C LYS A 83 32.36 2.84 -13.88
N LYS A 84 31.10 2.49 -14.10
CA LYS A 84 30.22 3.15 -15.07
C LYS A 84 28.97 3.80 -14.45
N ALA A 85 28.67 3.50 -13.20
CA ALA A 85 27.51 4.06 -12.49
C ALA A 85 27.99 4.94 -11.31
N LYS A 86 27.30 6.07 -11.11
CA LYS A 86 27.58 7.01 -10.00
C LYS A 86 27.09 6.52 -8.65
N SER A 87 26.17 5.55 -8.62
CA SER A 87 25.61 4.98 -7.39
C SER A 87 25.57 3.46 -7.46
N ARG A 88 25.71 2.80 -6.29
CA ARG A 88 25.63 1.35 -6.17
C ARG A 88 24.24 0.81 -6.49
N TYR A 89 23.20 1.56 -6.13
CA TYR A 89 21.82 1.18 -6.32
C TYR A 89 21.14 2.04 -7.38
N LYS A 90 20.23 1.44 -8.14
CA LYS A 90 19.36 2.15 -9.09
C LYS A 90 18.45 3.11 -8.31
N ARG A 91 18.24 4.29 -8.89
CA ARG A 91 17.29 5.26 -8.33
C ARG A 91 15.88 4.74 -8.57
N LEU A 92 15.21 4.36 -7.50
CA LEU A 92 13.83 3.93 -7.50
C LEU A 92 13.13 4.61 -6.33
N ASP A 93 12.19 5.47 -6.64
CA ASP A 93 11.38 6.18 -5.68
C ASP A 93 10.20 5.31 -5.28
N LEU A 94 10.15 4.91 -3.99
CA LEU A 94 9.11 4.05 -3.44
C LEU A 94 7.74 4.73 -3.47
N SER A 95 7.67 6.03 -3.27
CA SER A 95 6.41 6.78 -3.30
C SER A 95 5.74 6.72 -4.69
N ASN A 96 6.54 6.65 -5.75
CA ASN A 96 6.04 6.48 -7.13
C ASN A 96 5.45 5.08 -7.40
N LEU A 97 5.80 4.08 -6.60
CA LEU A 97 5.24 2.73 -6.70
C LEU A 97 4.00 2.56 -5.84
N LEU A 98 3.87 3.36 -4.78
CA LEU A 98 2.85 3.22 -3.76
C LEU A 98 1.45 3.58 -4.27
N LYS A 99 1.28 4.74 -4.90
CA LYS A 99 -0.03 5.34 -5.17
C LYS A 99 -1.05 4.41 -5.85
N ILE A 100 -0.65 3.72 -6.91
CA ILE A 100 -1.56 2.81 -7.63
C ILE A 100 -1.89 1.56 -6.81
N LEU A 101 -0.94 1.11 -5.97
CA LEU A 101 -1.15 0.01 -5.04
C LEU A 101 -2.16 0.37 -3.96
N GLU A 102 -2.02 1.53 -3.33
CA GLU A 102 -2.97 2.04 -2.32
C GLU A 102 -4.36 2.18 -2.89
N ASP A 103 -4.50 2.86 -4.04
CA ASP A 103 -5.79 3.06 -4.70
C ASP A 103 -6.49 1.71 -5.01
N GLY A 104 -5.72 0.68 -5.41
CA GLY A 104 -6.25 -0.66 -5.67
C GLY A 104 -6.58 -1.45 -4.40
N LEU A 105 -5.71 -1.37 -3.40
CA LEU A 105 -5.84 -2.06 -2.12
C LEU A 105 -7.08 -1.56 -1.34
N PHE A 106 -7.17 -0.24 -1.14
CA PHE A 106 -8.22 0.35 -0.32
C PHE A 106 -9.59 0.25 -1.00
N GLU A 107 -9.66 0.41 -2.33
CA GLU A 107 -10.89 0.13 -3.08
C GLU A 107 -11.34 -1.33 -2.92
N ALA A 108 -10.40 -2.29 -2.95
CA ALA A 108 -10.73 -3.71 -2.81
C ALA A 108 -11.16 -4.09 -1.38
N LEU A 109 -10.56 -3.47 -0.37
CA LEU A 109 -10.90 -3.69 1.05
C LEU A 109 -12.11 -2.88 1.50
N GLY A 110 -12.59 -1.90 0.71
CA GLY A 110 -13.66 -0.98 1.11
C GLY A 110 -13.25 -0.05 2.25
N VAL A 111 -11.99 0.36 2.29
CA VAL A 111 -11.39 1.19 3.35
C VAL A 111 -11.14 2.60 2.83
N ASP A 112 -11.38 3.60 3.67
CA ASP A 112 -10.97 4.98 3.41
C ASP A 112 -9.48 5.14 3.77
N ASP A 113 -8.71 5.83 2.94
CA ASP A 113 -7.28 6.08 3.16
C ASP A 113 -7.02 6.95 4.40
N SER A 114 -8.01 7.72 4.86
CA SER A 114 -7.97 8.48 6.12
C SER A 114 -7.83 7.60 7.37
N ASN A 115 -8.16 6.31 7.27
CA ASN A 115 -7.99 5.33 8.34
C ASN A 115 -6.55 4.82 8.47
N VAL A 116 -5.66 5.19 7.54
CA VAL A 116 -4.25 4.78 7.58
C VAL A 116 -3.43 5.76 8.41
N PHE A 117 -2.95 5.29 9.54
CA PHE A 117 -2.15 6.08 10.49
C PHE A 117 -0.65 5.85 10.32
N GLU A 118 -0.27 4.67 9.82
CA GLU A 118 1.13 4.32 9.63
C GLU A 118 1.36 3.62 8.29
N ILE A 119 2.37 4.07 7.55
CA ILE A 119 2.81 3.45 6.30
C ILE A 119 4.30 3.10 6.42
N LEU A 120 4.63 1.85 6.18
CA LEU A 120 6.01 1.38 6.10
C LEU A 120 6.32 0.94 4.67
N LEU A 121 7.36 1.54 4.08
CA LEU A 121 7.82 1.21 2.73
C LEU A 121 9.21 0.60 2.77
N LYS A 122 9.37 -0.55 2.14
CA LYS A 122 10.64 -1.27 2.04
C LYS A 122 10.86 -1.76 0.61
N LYS A 123 12.12 -1.83 0.18
CA LYS A 123 12.50 -2.51 -1.06
C LYS A 123 13.64 -3.48 -0.80
N GLU A 124 13.56 -4.63 -1.42
CA GLU A 124 14.53 -5.72 -1.29
C GLU A 124 14.96 -6.23 -2.65
N GLU A 125 16.21 -6.64 -2.75
CA GLU A 125 16.71 -7.36 -3.94
C GLU A 125 16.09 -8.76 -3.95
N SER A 126 15.68 -9.23 -5.13
CA SER A 126 15.10 -10.55 -5.33
C SER A 126 15.30 -11.04 -6.75
N GLU A 127 15.09 -12.32 -7.02
CA GLU A 127 15.21 -12.90 -8.37
C GLU A 127 14.03 -12.55 -9.26
N ALA A 128 12.85 -12.38 -8.67
CA ALA A 128 11.62 -12.01 -9.36
C ALA A 128 11.00 -10.76 -8.73
N ALA A 129 10.02 -10.15 -9.41
CA ALA A 129 9.33 -8.99 -8.89
C ALA A 129 7.97 -9.39 -8.29
N TRP A 130 7.71 -8.96 -7.04
CA TRP A 130 6.40 -8.99 -6.38
C TRP A 130 6.36 -7.96 -5.28
N THR A 131 5.19 -7.74 -4.71
CA THR A 131 5.02 -6.85 -3.56
C THR A 131 4.24 -7.58 -2.48
N ASP A 132 4.83 -7.68 -1.29
CA ASP A 132 4.12 -8.11 -0.09
C ASP A 132 3.47 -6.90 0.57
N ILE A 133 2.19 -7.04 0.91
CA ILE A 133 1.40 -6.03 1.60
C ILE A 133 0.88 -6.66 2.89
N GLU A 134 1.08 -5.98 4.01
CA GLU A 134 0.52 -6.36 5.29
C GLU A 134 -0.32 -5.21 5.84
N VAL A 135 -1.61 -5.47 6.05
CA VAL A 135 -2.54 -4.53 6.68
C VAL A 135 -2.88 -5.03 8.07
N THR A 136 -2.63 -4.21 9.07
CA THR A 136 -2.84 -4.50 10.50
C THR A 136 -3.70 -3.42 11.13
N VAL A 137 -4.66 -3.81 11.97
CA VAL A 137 -5.40 -2.89 12.82
C VAL A 137 -4.50 -2.54 14.01
N LEU A 138 -4.29 -1.25 14.22
CA LEU A 138 -3.60 -0.74 15.40
C LEU A 138 -4.56 -0.81 16.59
N GLU A 139 -4.10 -1.37 17.70
CA GLU A 139 -4.86 -1.33 18.94
C GLU A 139 -4.98 0.13 19.42
N ASN A 140 -6.17 0.50 19.90
CA ASN A 140 -6.32 1.80 20.52
C ASN A 140 -5.47 1.82 21.79
N ASP A 141 -4.48 2.69 21.84
CA ASP A 141 -3.84 3.03 23.10
C ASP A 141 -4.95 3.54 24.04
N GLY A 142 -5.30 2.79 25.06
CA GLY A 142 -6.47 3.02 25.93
C GLY A 142 -6.58 4.44 26.57
N ARG A 143 -5.75 5.38 26.14
CA ARG A 143 -5.76 6.80 26.53
C ARG A 143 -7.00 7.56 26.09
N ALA A 144 -7.68 7.16 25.00
CA ALA A 144 -8.89 7.82 24.54
C ALA A 144 -10.10 7.44 25.39
N GLU A 145 -10.19 6.18 25.81
CA GLU A 145 -11.27 5.69 26.67
C GLU A 145 -11.18 6.22 28.11
N GLU A 146 -9.95 6.44 28.63
CA GLU A 146 -9.75 7.09 29.92
C GLU A 146 -10.13 8.57 29.89
N ALA A 147 -9.87 9.28 28.79
CA ALA A 147 -10.25 10.69 28.65
C ALA A 147 -11.78 10.88 28.59
N GLU A 148 -12.49 9.98 27.91
CA GLU A 148 -13.96 10.02 27.86
C GLU A 148 -14.60 9.60 29.19
N ARG A 149 -14.02 8.65 29.92
CA ARG A 149 -14.47 8.25 31.27
C ARG A 149 -14.25 9.34 32.32
N ASN A 150 -13.19 10.11 32.17
CA ASN A 150 -12.82 11.15 33.16
C ASN A 150 -13.42 12.53 32.87
N GLY A 151 -14.30 12.67 31.87
CA GLY A 151 -15.08 13.90 31.64
C GLY A 151 -14.24 15.14 31.37
N ALA A 152 -13.01 15.02 30.86
CA ALA A 152 -12.18 16.16 30.55
C ALA A 152 -12.75 16.97 29.38
N PRO A 153 -12.98 18.28 29.51
CA PRO A 153 -13.49 19.10 28.40
C PRO A 153 -12.47 19.10 27.25
N ARG A 154 -12.96 18.84 26.03
CA ARG A 154 -12.15 18.98 24.81
C ARG A 154 -11.72 20.42 24.67
N THR A 155 -10.49 20.75 25.01
CA THR A 155 -9.86 22.00 24.59
C THR A 155 -9.53 21.87 23.11
N VAL A 156 -10.35 22.50 22.29
CA VAL A 156 -10.07 22.73 20.86
C VAL A 156 -9.09 23.90 20.82
N PRO A 157 -7.96 23.79 20.10
CA PRO A 157 -7.02 24.88 19.90
C PRO A 157 -7.60 25.98 19.01
#